data_ed7d3b9f3213e1736145a71f56aabb6b
#
_entry.id   ed7d3b9f3213e1736145a71f56aabb6b
#
_cell.length_a   1.000
_cell.length_b   1.000
_cell.length_c   1.000
_cell.angle_alpha   90.00
_cell.angle_beta   90.00
_cell.angle_gamma   90.00
#
_symmetry.space_group_name_H-M   'P 1'
#
loop_
_entity.id
_entity.type
_entity.pdbx_description
1 polymer ?
#
loop_
_entity_poly.entity_id
_entity_poly.type
_entity_poly.pdbx_seq_one_letter_code
_entity_poly.pdbx_strand_id
1 'polypeptide(L)'
;MELKEKITLDMLTKDSVSVLRQQFLTFNGEEMQVGGNIRNAYMNSKSGREQLRKVLSDEYYNAVMAVWGADPTVDEPIESEIELSH
;
A
#
# COMPACT_ATOMS: atom_id res chain seq x y z
N MET A 1 -13.24 -12.11 21.58
CA MET A 1 -13.27 -11.95 20.12
C MET A 1 -12.48 -10.70 19.77
N GLU A 2 -11.56 -10.82 18.85
CA GLU A 2 -10.66 -9.72 18.48
C GLU A 2 -10.45 -9.70 16.99
N LEU A 3 -10.58 -8.52 16.40
CA LEU A 3 -10.34 -8.31 14.97
C LEU A 3 -8.98 -7.66 14.78
N LYS A 4 -8.16 -8.29 13.93
CA LYS A 4 -6.81 -7.78 13.62
C LYS A 4 -6.66 -7.59 12.12
N GLU A 5 -5.91 -6.57 11.75
CA GLU A 5 -5.52 -6.35 10.37
C GLU A 5 -4.05 -6.71 10.20
N LYS A 6 -3.76 -7.46 9.14
CA LYS A 6 -2.40 -7.78 8.77
C LYS A 6 -2.06 -7.06 7.48
N ILE A 7 -0.95 -6.35 7.49
CA ILE A 7 -0.44 -5.65 6.31
C ILE A 7 0.81 -6.38 5.83
N THR A 8 0.86 -6.70 4.55
CA THR A 8 2.05 -7.30 3.93
C THR A 8 2.49 -6.41 2.79
N LEU A 9 3.75 -5.98 2.83
CA LEU A 9 4.37 -5.27 1.73
C LEU A 9 4.94 -6.30 0.79
N ASP A 10 4.45 -6.31 -0.43
CA ASP A 10 4.77 -7.36 -1.40
C ASP A 10 5.34 -6.72 -2.66
N MET A 11 6.25 -7.43 -3.33
CA MET A 11 6.86 -6.95 -4.58
C MET A 11 7.38 -5.51 -4.47
N LEU A 12 8.04 -5.22 -3.36
CA LEU A 12 8.61 -3.90 -3.12
C LEU A 12 9.85 -3.71 -3.97
N THR A 13 9.80 -2.74 -4.88
CA THR A 13 10.92 -2.35 -5.72
C THR A 13 11.12 -0.85 -5.57
N LYS A 14 12.11 -0.31 -6.24
CA LYS A 14 12.33 1.15 -6.21
C LYS A 14 11.20 1.93 -6.87
N ASP A 15 10.41 1.27 -7.70
CA ASP A 15 9.38 1.94 -8.49
C ASP A 15 7.97 1.69 -8.02
N SER A 16 7.76 0.65 -7.22
CA SER A 16 6.39 0.27 -6.83
C SER A 16 6.39 -0.62 -5.60
N VAL A 17 5.21 -0.76 -5.02
CA VAL A 17 4.95 -1.72 -3.94
C VAL A 17 3.50 -2.18 -4.04
N SER A 18 3.26 -3.43 -3.68
CA SER A 18 1.92 -3.97 -3.51
C SER A 18 1.63 -4.09 -2.02
N VAL A 19 0.49 -3.59 -1.59
CA VAL A 19 0.06 -3.65 -0.19
C VAL A 19 -1.09 -4.63 -0.10
N LEU A 20 -0.88 -5.72 0.63
CA LEU A 20 -1.89 -6.72 0.89
C LEU A 20 -2.46 -6.50 2.27
N ARG A 21 -3.78 -6.37 2.35
CA ARG A 21 -4.50 -6.24 3.61
C ARG A 21 -5.33 -7.47 3.84
N GLN A 22 -5.21 -8.02 5.03
CA GLN A 22 -5.99 -9.18 5.46
C GLN A 22 -6.53 -8.90 6.84
N GLN A 23 -7.76 -9.33 7.09
CA GLN A 23 -8.36 -9.19 8.41
C GLN A 23 -8.55 -10.57 9.01
N PHE A 24 -8.24 -10.68 10.29
CA PHE A 24 -8.35 -11.93 11.03
C PHE A 24 -9.18 -11.73 12.28
N LEU A 25 -9.99 -12.73 12.59
CA LEU A 25 -10.80 -12.76 13.79
C LEU A 25 -10.26 -13.84 14.71
N THR A 26 -10.01 -13.49 15.96
CA THR A 26 -9.60 -14.46 16.98
C THR A 26 -10.81 -14.80 17.83
N PHE A 27 -11.14 -16.06 17.90
CA PHE A 27 -12.27 -16.56 18.68
C PHE A 27 -11.90 -17.90 19.30
N ASN A 28 -12.06 -17.99 20.62
CA ASN A 28 -11.71 -19.22 21.38
C ASN A 28 -10.29 -19.71 21.11
N GLY A 29 -9.35 -18.78 20.97
CA GLY A 29 -7.96 -19.12 20.74
C GLY A 29 -7.62 -19.49 19.30
N GLU A 30 -8.59 -19.48 18.41
CA GLU A 30 -8.36 -19.75 17.00
C GLU A 30 -8.43 -18.45 16.20
N GLU A 31 -7.53 -18.34 15.24
CA GLU A 31 -7.49 -17.18 14.34
C GLU A 31 -7.97 -17.62 12.97
N MET A 32 -8.91 -16.86 12.39
CA MET A 32 -9.39 -17.15 11.05
C MET A 32 -9.49 -15.87 10.24
N GLN A 33 -9.21 -15.96 8.97
CA GLN A 33 -9.34 -14.82 8.08
C GLN A 33 -10.81 -14.54 7.79
N VAL A 34 -11.20 -13.28 7.88
CA VAL A 34 -12.54 -12.84 7.55
C VAL A 34 -12.48 -11.93 6.34
N GLY A 35 -13.45 -12.08 5.44
CA GLY A 35 -13.43 -11.34 4.19
C GLY A 35 -12.36 -11.86 3.25
N GLY A 36 -12.16 -11.15 2.15
CA GLY A 36 -11.14 -11.51 1.18
C GLY A 36 -9.86 -10.74 1.38
N ASN A 37 -8.85 -11.11 0.61
CA ASN A 37 -7.63 -10.33 0.53
C ASN A 37 -7.89 -9.05 -0.25
N ILE A 38 -7.37 -7.94 0.25
CA ILE A 38 -7.45 -6.67 -0.44
C ILE A 38 -6.04 -6.28 -0.83
N ARG A 39 -5.78 -6.20 -2.13
CA ARG A 39 -4.45 -5.89 -2.65
C ARG A 39 -4.51 -4.65 -3.53
N ASN A 40 -3.64 -3.70 -3.23
CA ASN A 40 -3.51 -2.47 -4.01
C ASN A 40 -2.04 -2.21 -4.32
N ALA A 41 -1.78 -1.82 -5.54
CA ALA A 41 -0.42 -1.45 -5.95
C ALA A 41 -0.28 0.06 -5.94
N TYR A 42 0.91 0.52 -5.54
CA TYR A 42 1.24 1.94 -5.50
C TYR A 42 2.55 2.16 -6.22
N MET A 43 2.60 3.20 -7.02
CA MET A 43 3.82 3.56 -7.74
C MET A 43 4.63 4.56 -6.91
N ASN A 44 5.95 4.55 -7.10
CA ASN A 44 6.82 5.52 -6.46
C ASN A 44 6.75 6.85 -7.22
N SER A 45 5.58 7.43 -7.21
CA SER A 45 5.29 8.75 -7.74
C SER A 45 4.89 9.65 -6.57
N LYS A 46 4.78 10.93 -6.84
CA LYS A 46 4.37 11.86 -5.80
C LYS A 46 3.00 11.48 -5.21
N SER A 47 2.04 11.19 -6.07
CA SER A 47 0.69 10.81 -5.61
C SER A 47 0.68 9.45 -4.93
N GLY A 48 1.48 8.48 -5.43
CA GLY A 48 1.59 7.18 -4.81
C GLY A 48 2.14 7.26 -3.40
N ARG A 49 3.15 8.10 -3.19
CA ARG A 49 3.72 8.34 -1.87
C ARG A 49 2.70 8.95 -0.93
N GLU A 50 1.92 9.91 -1.40
CA GLU A 50 0.89 10.55 -0.59
C GLU A 50 -0.20 9.54 -0.19
N GLN A 51 -0.59 8.68 -1.12
CA GLN A 51 -1.59 7.65 -0.82
C GLN A 51 -1.08 6.64 0.20
N LEU A 52 0.17 6.20 0.06
CA LEU A 52 0.78 5.30 1.03
C LEU A 52 0.82 5.92 2.42
N ARG A 53 1.12 7.21 2.50
CA ARG A 53 1.16 7.91 3.78
C ARG A 53 -0.18 7.85 4.50
N LYS A 54 -1.27 7.84 3.75
CA LYS A 54 -2.62 7.79 4.32
C LYS A 54 -3.03 6.39 4.74
N VAL A 55 -2.53 5.36 4.08
CA VAL A 55 -3.01 4.00 4.29
C VAL A 55 -2.09 3.14 5.14
N LEU A 56 -0.82 3.51 5.28
CA LEU A 56 0.16 2.75 6.05
C LEU A 56 0.47 3.45 7.36
N SER A 57 0.79 2.65 8.39
CA SER A 57 1.36 3.20 9.61
C SER A 57 2.76 3.74 9.30
N ASP A 58 3.30 4.55 10.22
CA ASP A 58 4.63 5.12 10.04
C ASP A 58 5.69 4.04 9.83
N GLU A 59 5.58 2.93 10.55
CA GLU A 59 6.53 1.84 10.44
C GLU A 59 6.60 1.29 9.02
N TYR A 60 5.44 0.97 8.44
CA TYR A 60 5.40 0.43 7.08
C TYR A 60 5.72 1.49 6.04
N TYR A 61 5.23 2.70 6.23
CA TYR A 61 5.55 3.79 5.32
C TYR A 61 7.07 4.03 5.27
N ASN A 62 7.72 4.07 6.42
CA ASN A 62 9.15 4.29 6.49
C ASN A 62 9.93 3.13 5.87
N ALA A 63 9.44 1.91 6.00
CA ALA A 63 10.07 0.75 5.34
C ALA A 63 10.05 0.91 3.82
N VAL A 64 8.93 1.35 3.26
CA VAL A 64 8.83 1.60 1.82
C VAL A 64 9.77 2.73 1.42
N MET A 65 9.81 3.81 2.19
CA MET A 65 10.67 4.95 1.89
C MET A 65 12.15 4.59 1.97
N ALA A 66 12.51 3.62 2.82
CA ALA A 66 13.88 3.14 2.88
C ALA A 66 14.34 2.51 1.57
N VAL A 67 13.43 1.89 0.84
CA VAL A 67 13.72 1.31 -0.48
C VAL A 67 13.56 2.37 -1.58
N TRP A 68 12.51 3.17 -1.51
CA TRP A 68 12.20 4.14 -2.57
C TRP A 68 13.14 5.35 -2.57
N GLY A 69 13.69 5.72 -1.41
CA GLY A 69 14.59 6.85 -1.31
C GLY A 69 13.83 8.18 -1.20
N ALA A 70 14.58 9.26 -1.33
CA ALA A 70 14.05 10.59 -1.09
C ALA A 70 13.14 11.11 -2.19
N ASP A 71 13.36 10.66 -3.44
CA ASP A 71 12.66 11.23 -4.59
C ASP A 71 11.85 10.17 -5.33
N PRO A 72 10.71 10.56 -5.92
CA PRO A 72 9.95 9.66 -6.77
C PRO A 72 10.78 9.21 -7.98
N THR A 73 10.59 7.95 -8.38
CA THR A 73 11.24 7.40 -9.57
C THR A 73 10.30 7.30 -10.76
N VAL A 74 9.01 7.47 -10.51
CA VAL A 74 7.96 7.34 -11.53
C VAL A 74 7.25 8.68 -11.65
N ASP A 75 7.05 9.12 -12.89
CA ASP A 75 6.32 10.36 -13.14
C ASP A 75 4.84 10.17 -12.80
N GLU A 76 4.18 11.29 -12.55
CA GLU A 76 2.75 11.26 -12.28
C GLU A 76 2.00 10.64 -13.45
N PRO A 77 0.89 9.94 -13.15
CA PRO A 77 0.06 9.38 -14.22
C PRO A 77 -0.38 10.45 -15.20
N ILE A 78 -0.51 10.06 -16.46
CA ILE A 78 -0.83 11.00 -17.55
C ILE A 78 -2.33 11.20 -17.74
N GLU A 79 -3.15 10.71 -16.82
CA GLU A 79 -4.60 10.88 -16.92
C GLU A 79 -5.00 12.35 -17.02
N SER A 80 -4.27 13.22 -16.33
CA SER A 80 -4.57 14.64 -16.40
C SER A 80 -4.32 15.21 -17.78
N GLU A 81 -3.32 14.71 -18.48
CA GLU A 81 -3.05 15.13 -19.85
C GLU A 81 -4.11 14.63 -20.81
N ILE A 82 -4.55 13.40 -20.59
CA ILE A 82 -5.62 12.82 -21.39
C ILE A 82 -6.90 13.64 -21.22
N GLU A 83 -7.22 14.02 -20.01
CA GLU A 83 -8.39 14.83 -19.73
C GLU A 83 -8.29 16.20 -20.38
N LEU A 84 -7.12 16.79 -20.36
CA LEU A 84 -6.92 18.12 -20.95
C LEU A 84 -6.98 18.11 -22.47
N SER A 85 -6.80 16.96 -23.08
CA SER A 85 -6.84 16.84 -24.55
C SER A 85 -8.24 16.71 -25.11
N HIS A 86 -9.23 16.70 -24.25
CA HIS A 86 -10.64 16.62 -24.68
C HIS A 86 -11.19 18.00 -25.11
#